data_41260de3a80c18552078e5f77d389044
#
_entry.id   41260de3a80c18552078e5f77d389044
#
_cell.length_a   1.000
_cell.length_b   1.000
_cell.length_c   1.000
_cell.angle_alpha   90.00
_cell.angle_beta   90.00
_cell.angle_gamma   90.00
#
_symmetry.space_group_name_H-M   'P 1'
#
loop_
_entity.id
_entity.type
_entity.pdbx_description
1 polymer ?
#
loop_
_entity_poly.entity_id
_entity_poly.type
_entity_poly.pdbx_seq_one_letter_code
_entity_poly.pdbx_strand_id
1 'polypeptide(L)'
;MTSEQRRLQPRKQPRQVRAELTRQRILTAAAHVFAEYGYAAGTTNRIAERARISIGSLYQYYPNKDAILAELLTRHLDGDRAAETLRRYKRSPEPLETVIREFVHTVIENHLDDPRLLQIMIEQAPRSGELLERVTRLEGEMVGDLRELLHGHPEVRVRDKDTAARLVASTVELTVHQLIAAPGSLDVTRLENELVAMITGYLRA
;
A
#
# COMPACT_ATOMS: atom_id res chain seq x y z
N MET A 1 -5.30 -21.37 38.26
CA MET A 1 -6.60 -21.24 37.55
C MET A 1 -7.14 -22.66 37.31
N THR A 2 -8.21 -23.00 37.95
CA THR A 2 -8.82 -24.33 37.88
C THR A 2 -9.57 -24.54 36.56
N SER A 3 -9.70 -25.81 36.13
CA SER A 3 -10.41 -26.24 34.91
C SER A 3 -11.84 -25.68 34.81
N GLU A 4 -12.50 -25.43 35.94
CA GLU A 4 -13.83 -24.83 36.03
C GLU A 4 -13.86 -23.33 35.66
N GLN A 5 -12.86 -22.57 36.03
CA GLN A 5 -12.78 -21.13 35.68
C GLN A 5 -12.57 -20.92 34.17
N ARG A 6 -11.95 -21.87 33.45
CA ARG A 6 -11.85 -21.85 31.98
C ARG A 6 -13.17 -22.13 31.26
N ARG A 7 -14.12 -22.83 31.90
CA ARG A 7 -15.46 -23.12 31.34
C ARG A 7 -16.41 -21.92 31.38
N LEU A 8 -16.16 -20.95 32.24
CA LEU A 8 -17.02 -19.78 32.46
C LEU A 8 -16.54 -18.52 31.74
N GLN A 9 -15.37 -18.56 31.07
CA GLN A 9 -14.96 -17.44 30.25
C GLN A 9 -15.72 -17.44 28.93
N PRO A 10 -16.36 -16.30 28.55
CA PRO A 10 -17.01 -16.20 27.25
C PRO A 10 -15.97 -16.44 26.18
N ARG A 11 -16.18 -17.44 25.34
CA ARG A 11 -15.38 -17.63 24.12
C ARG A 11 -15.47 -16.33 23.33
N LYS A 12 -14.30 -15.70 23.04
CA LYS A 12 -14.15 -14.46 22.24
C LYS A 12 -15.28 -14.35 21.22
N GLN A 13 -16.02 -13.28 21.31
CA GLN A 13 -17.25 -12.93 20.59
C GLN A 13 -17.39 -13.59 19.20
N PRO A 14 -18.15 -14.70 19.06
CA PRO A 14 -18.23 -15.43 17.78
C PRO A 14 -18.84 -14.60 16.64
N ARG A 15 -19.61 -13.56 16.98
CA ARG A 15 -20.23 -12.64 16.01
C ARG A 15 -19.23 -11.71 15.35
N GLN A 16 -18.31 -11.11 16.11
CA GLN A 16 -17.31 -10.18 15.56
C GLN A 16 -16.30 -10.92 14.67
N VAL A 17 -15.84 -12.10 15.09
CA VAL A 17 -14.91 -12.91 14.28
C VAL A 17 -15.56 -13.33 12.95
N ARG A 18 -16.83 -13.77 12.98
CA ARG A 18 -17.55 -14.12 11.76
C ARG A 18 -17.78 -12.92 10.85
N ALA A 19 -18.10 -11.77 11.42
CA ALA A 19 -18.28 -10.54 10.66
C ALA A 19 -16.98 -10.13 9.97
N GLU A 20 -15.85 -10.17 10.68
CA GLU A 20 -14.54 -9.83 10.11
C GLU A 20 -14.12 -10.83 9.02
N LEU A 21 -14.31 -12.12 9.22
CA LEU A 21 -14.06 -13.14 8.18
C LEU A 21 -14.92 -12.92 6.95
N THR A 22 -16.18 -12.51 7.12
CA THR A 22 -17.07 -12.21 6.00
C THR A 22 -16.61 -10.95 5.26
N ARG A 23 -16.22 -9.91 6.01
CA ARG A 23 -15.65 -8.67 5.45
C ARG A 23 -14.41 -8.95 4.63
N GLN A 24 -13.49 -9.75 5.16
CA GLN A 24 -12.28 -10.19 4.46
C GLN A 24 -12.61 -10.96 3.16
N ARG A 25 -13.59 -11.88 3.20
CA ARG A 25 -14.04 -12.60 2.01
C ARG A 25 -14.61 -11.68 0.94
N ILE A 26 -15.39 -10.66 1.32
CA ILE A 26 -15.92 -9.66 0.39
C ILE A 26 -14.77 -8.90 -0.28
N LEU A 27 -13.80 -8.43 0.50
CA LEU A 27 -12.67 -7.65 -0.02
C LEU A 27 -11.78 -8.48 -0.96
N THR A 28 -11.46 -9.71 -0.57
CA THR A 28 -10.70 -10.63 -1.43
C THR A 28 -11.46 -10.90 -2.74
N ALA A 29 -12.77 -11.16 -2.67
CA ALA A 29 -13.58 -11.36 -3.86
C ALA A 29 -13.66 -10.11 -4.73
N ALA A 30 -13.77 -8.93 -4.13
CA ALA A 30 -13.82 -7.66 -4.83
C ALA A 30 -12.52 -7.35 -5.55
N ALA A 31 -11.37 -7.56 -4.91
CA ALA A 31 -10.06 -7.41 -5.52
C ALA A 31 -9.96 -8.23 -6.80
N HIS A 32 -10.28 -9.52 -6.73
CA HIS A 32 -10.27 -10.38 -7.91
C HIS A 32 -11.29 -9.97 -8.98
N VAL A 33 -12.51 -9.57 -8.60
CA VAL A 33 -13.54 -9.15 -9.55
C VAL A 33 -13.13 -7.87 -10.27
N PHE A 34 -12.57 -6.90 -9.56
CA PHE A 34 -12.08 -5.67 -10.16
C PHE A 34 -10.88 -5.93 -11.07
N ALA A 35 -9.92 -6.74 -10.65
CA ALA A 35 -8.77 -7.10 -11.49
C ALA A 35 -9.17 -7.85 -12.78
N GLU A 36 -10.16 -8.75 -12.69
CA GLU A 36 -10.62 -9.58 -13.83
C GLU A 36 -11.51 -8.81 -14.80
N TYR A 37 -12.48 -8.05 -14.31
CA TYR A 37 -13.54 -7.42 -15.12
C TYR A 37 -13.37 -5.90 -15.25
N GLY A 38 -12.43 -5.29 -14.54
CA GLY A 38 -12.32 -3.85 -14.37
C GLY A 38 -13.41 -3.29 -13.44
N TYR A 39 -13.27 -2.03 -13.06
CA TYR A 39 -14.17 -1.39 -12.10
C TYR A 39 -15.62 -1.28 -12.61
N ALA A 40 -15.81 -0.87 -13.87
CA ALA A 40 -17.15 -0.64 -14.43
C ALA A 40 -18.01 -1.91 -14.41
N ALA A 41 -17.46 -3.05 -14.87
CA ALA A 41 -18.13 -4.34 -14.93
C ALA A 41 -18.03 -5.15 -13.62
N GLY A 42 -17.22 -4.73 -12.66
CA GLY A 42 -17.09 -5.31 -11.32
C GLY A 42 -18.28 -4.96 -10.43
N THR A 43 -19.39 -5.65 -10.61
CA THR A 43 -20.64 -5.37 -9.89
C THR A 43 -20.68 -6.02 -8.51
N THR A 44 -21.47 -5.46 -7.59
CA THR A 44 -21.71 -6.05 -6.25
C THR A 44 -22.28 -7.46 -6.34
N ASN A 45 -23.07 -7.78 -7.38
CA ASN A 45 -23.58 -9.15 -7.60
C ASN A 45 -22.43 -10.15 -7.86
N ARG A 46 -21.50 -9.80 -8.76
CA ARG A 46 -20.32 -10.64 -9.02
C ARG A 46 -19.44 -10.79 -7.79
N ILE A 47 -19.29 -9.73 -7.00
CA ILE A 47 -18.54 -9.79 -5.75
C ILE A 47 -19.21 -10.72 -4.74
N ALA A 48 -20.55 -10.61 -4.56
CA ALA A 48 -21.30 -11.47 -3.65
C ALA A 48 -21.21 -12.94 -4.07
N GLU A 49 -21.40 -13.23 -5.37
CA GLU A 49 -21.25 -14.57 -5.94
C GLU A 49 -19.86 -15.17 -5.69
N ARG A 50 -18.80 -14.43 -6.01
CA ARG A 50 -17.42 -14.87 -5.78
C ARG A 50 -17.09 -15.03 -4.29
N ALA A 51 -17.63 -14.16 -3.43
CA ALA A 51 -17.52 -14.26 -1.97
C ALA A 51 -18.37 -15.40 -1.38
N ARG A 52 -19.22 -16.05 -2.18
CA ARG A 52 -20.17 -17.09 -1.76
C ARG A 52 -21.08 -16.63 -0.61
N ILE A 53 -21.66 -15.44 -0.79
CA ILE A 53 -22.66 -14.86 0.13
C ILE A 53 -23.86 -14.34 -0.69
N SER A 54 -24.99 -14.11 -0.01
CA SER A 54 -26.12 -13.43 -0.65
C SER A 54 -25.82 -11.95 -0.87
N ILE A 55 -26.42 -11.37 -1.92
CA ILE A 55 -26.30 -9.92 -2.16
C ILE A 55 -26.83 -9.09 -0.98
N GLY A 56 -27.87 -9.55 -0.31
CA GLY A 56 -28.38 -8.91 0.90
C GLY A 56 -27.36 -8.93 2.05
N SER A 57 -26.57 -10.02 2.17
CA SER A 57 -25.48 -10.07 3.14
C SER A 57 -24.36 -9.10 2.79
N LEU A 58 -24.02 -8.93 1.50
CA LEU A 58 -23.01 -7.95 1.09
C LEU A 58 -23.43 -6.53 1.49
N TYR A 59 -24.69 -6.14 1.23
CA TYR A 59 -25.19 -4.82 1.56
C TYR A 59 -25.27 -4.52 3.07
N GLN A 60 -25.20 -5.52 3.92
CA GLN A 60 -25.05 -5.32 5.37
C GLN A 60 -23.63 -4.81 5.75
N TYR A 61 -22.63 -5.02 4.91
CA TYR A 61 -21.24 -4.60 5.15
C TYR A 61 -20.88 -3.36 4.35
N TYR A 62 -21.33 -3.26 3.09
CA TYR A 62 -20.97 -2.18 2.17
C TYR A 62 -22.19 -1.67 1.41
N PRO A 63 -22.46 -0.36 1.41
CA PRO A 63 -23.61 0.21 0.74
C PRO A 63 -23.50 0.16 -0.79
N ASN A 64 -22.28 0.10 -1.32
CA ASN A 64 -22.01 0.07 -2.77
C ASN A 64 -20.58 -0.42 -3.04
N LYS A 65 -20.20 -0.54 -4.32
CA LYS A 65 -18.85 -0.95 -4.72
C LYS A 65 -17.77 0.10 -4.44
N ASP A 66 -18.16 1.38 -4.37
CA ASP A 66 -17.22 2.47 -4.08
C ASP A 66 -16.70 2.36 -2.63
N ALA A 67 -17.58 2.01 -1.68
CA ALA A 67 -17.19 1.75 -0.31
C ALA A 67 -16.25 0.53 -0.18
N ILE A 68 -16.43 -0.48 -1.02
CA ILE A 68 -15.52 -1.64 -1.07
C ILE A 68 -14.15 -1.22 -1.62
N LEU A 69 -14.13 -0.44 -2.69
CA LEU A 69 -12.88 0.04 -3.30
C LEU A 69 -12.13 0.97 -2.36
N ALA A 70 -12.83 1.88 -1.66
CA ALA A 70 -12.23 2.76 -0.65
C ALA A 70 -11.59 1.97 0.50
N GLU A 71 -12.24 0.89 0.95
CA GLU A 71 -11.66 -0.01 1.98
C GLU A 71 -10.44 -0.76 1.46
N LEU A 72 -10.45 -1.22 0.20
CA LEU A 72 -9.29 -1.86 -0.42
C LEU A 72 -8.09 -0.91 -0.48
N LEU A 73 -8.31 0.33 -0.91
CA LEU A 73 -7.27 1.36 -0.90
C LEU A 73 -6.78 1.68 0.51
N THR A 74 -7.68 1.79 1.48
CA THR A 74 -7.32 2.00 2.89
C THR A 74 -6.39 0.90 3.38
N ARG A 75 -6.69 -0.36 3.09
CA ARG A 75 -5.85 -1.50 3.49
C ARG A 75 -4.51 -1.54 2.77
N HIS A 76 -4.48 -1.14 1.50
CA HIS A 76 -3.23 -1.00 0.76
C HIS A 76 -2.33 0.04 1.43
N LEU A 77 -2.87 1.22 1.75
CA LEU A 77 -2.15 2.27 2.46
C LEU A 77 -1.69 1.85 3.88
N ASP A 78 -2.50 1.06 4.59
CA ASP A 78 -2.13 0.52 5.92
C ASP A 78 -1.03 -0.54 5.85
N GLY A 79 -0.90 -1.22 4.73
CA GLY A 79 0.14 -2.21 4.47
C GLY A 79 1.47 -1.62 4.03
N ASP A 80 1.53 -0.32 3.71
CA ASP A 80 2.75 0.32 3.24
C ASP A 80 3.83 0.35 4.33
N ARG A 81 4.97 -0.25 4.02
CA ARG A 81 6.13 -0.37 4.92
C ARG A 81 7.29 0.55 4.56
N ALA A 82 7.15 1.36 3.52
CA ALA A 82 8.23 2.21 3.02
C ALA A 82 8.74 3.19 4.09
N ALA A 83 7.82 3.86 4.81
CA ALA A 83 8.18 4.75 5.91
C ALA A 83 8.86 4.01 7.08
N GLU A 84 8.44 2.78 7.40
CA GLU A 84 9.08 1.95 8.43
C GLU A 84 10.50 1.57 8.03
N THR A 85 10.72 1.21 6.77
CA THR A 85 12.05 0.92 6.22
C THR A 85 12.96 2.13 6.36
N LEU A 86 12.52 3.32 5.96
CA LEU A 86 13.30 4.56 6.12
C LEU A 86 13.66 4.83 7.58
N ARG A 87 12.71 4.68 8.51
CA ARG A 87 12.96 4.89 9.95
C ARG A 87 14.02 3.96 10.52
N ARG A 88 14.08 2.71 10.04
CA ARG A 88 15.11 1.73 10.43
C ARG A 88 16.51 2.23 10.10
N TYR A 89 16.66 2.90 8.96
CA TYR A 89 17.96 3.35 8.46
C TYR A 89 18.35 4.78 8.83
N LYS A 90 17.53 5.55 9.52
CA LYS A 90 17.82 6.95 9.88
C LYS A 90 19.16 7.16 10.61
N ARG A 91 19.64 6.16 11.33
CA ARG A 91 20.90 6.20 12.10
C ARG A 91 21.80 5.01 11.77
N SER A 92 21.57 4.36 10.65
CA SER A 92 22.36 3.23 10.22
C SER A 92 23.68 3.70 9.59
N PRO A 93 24.82 3.01 9.86
CA PRO A 93 26.07 3.24 9.16
C PRO A 93 26.11 2.61 7.76
N GLU A 94 25.01 2.04 7.30
CA GLU A 94 24.92 1.37 6.00
C GLU A 94 25.21 2.34 4.85
N PRO A 95 25.80 1.87 3.75
CA PRO A 95 26.01 2.69 2.54
C PRO A 95 24.70 3.25 2.02
N LEU A 96 24.72 4.48 1.49
CA LEU A 96 23.53 5.14 0.93
C LEU A 96 22.82 4.28 -0.10
N GLU A 97 23.58 3.58 -0.95
CA GLU A 97 23.00 2.69 -1.98
C GLU A 97 22.18 1.55 -1.36
N THR A 98 22.66 0.95 -0.26
CA THR A 98 21.94 -0.10 0.46
C THR A 98 20.60 0.44 0.99
N VAL A 99 20.62 1.60 1.61
CA VAL A 99 19.42 2.24 2.18
C VAL A 99 18.40 2.57 1.10
N ILE A 100 18.85 3.18 0.00
CA ILE A 100 17.98 3.51 -1.15
C ILE A 100 17.43 2.25 -1.81
N ARG A 101 18.23 1.19 -1.93
CA ARG A 101 17.78 -0.10 -2.48
C ARG A 101 16.67 -0.72 -1.64
N GLU A 102 16.83 -0.77 -0.32
CA GLU A 102 15.80 -1.30 0.57
C GLU A 102 14.51 -0.48 0.52
N PHE A 103 14.62 0.84 0.41
CA PHE A 103 13.46 1.71 0.23
C PHE A 103 12.75 1.44 -1.10
N VAL A 104 13.47 1.45 -2.21
CA VAL A 104 12.91 1.19 -3.55
C VAL A 104 12.30 -0.20 -3.63
N HIS A 105 13.01 -1.21 -3.11
CA HIS A 105 12.53 -2.59 -3.05
C HIS A 105 11.22 -2.70 -2.27
N THR A 106 11.14 -2.06 -1.10
CA THR A 106 9.92 -2.06 -0.27
C THR A 106 8.74 -1.42 -0.99
N VAL A 107 8.96 -0.30 -1.69
CA VAL A 107 7.89 0.34 -2.49
C VAL A 107 7.45 -0.59 -3.62
N ILE A 108 8.38 -1.22 -4.33
CA ILE A 108 8.06 -2.19 -5.39
C ILE A 108 7.24 -3.36 -4.83
N GLU A 109 7.69 -4.00 -3.75
CA GLU A 109 7.01 -5.13 -3.12
C GLU A 109 5.58 -4.78 -2.68
N ASN A 110 5.36 -3.57 -2.15
CA ASN A 110 4.03 -3.11 -1.77
C ASN A 110 3.03 -3.05 -2.95
N HIS A 111 3.54 -3.00 -4.20
CA HIS A 111 2.74 -2.79 -5.41
C HIS A 111 2.67 -4.03 -6.34
N LEU A 112 3.43 -5.10 -6.01
CA LEU A 112 3.48 -6.32 -6.86
C LEU A 112 2.29 -7.26 -6.68
N ASP A 113 1.57 -7.21 -5.57
CA ASP A 113 0.53 -8.19 -5.23
C ASP A 113 -0.61 -8.24 -6.26
N ASP A 114 -1.07 -7.08 -6.76
CA ASP A 114 -2.07 -7.02 -7.83
C ASP A 114 -1.98 -5.69 -8.61
N PRO A 115 -1.15 -5.62 -9.68
CA PRO A 115 -0.94 -4.39 -10.45
C PRO A 115 -2.22 -3.82 -11.09
N ARG A 116 -3.17 -4.70 -11.50
CA ARG A 116 -4.45 -4.26 -12.08
C ARG A 116 -5.36 -3.64 -11.03
N LEU A 117 -5.43 -4.25 -9.86
CA LEU A 117 -6.19 -3.70 -8.74
C LEU A 117 -5.60 -2.35 -8.30
N LEU A 118 -4.28 -2.24 -8.24
CA LEU A 118 -3.58 -0.99 -7.94
C LEU A 118 -3.98 0.12 -8.91
N GLN A 119 -3.94 -0.15 -10.22
CA GLN A 119 -4.37 0.80 -11.24
C GLN A 119 -5.81 1.26 -11.01
N ILE A 120 -6.73 0.32 -10.74
CA ILE A 120 -8.13 0.64 -10.46
C ILE A 120 -8.28 1.48 -9.19
N MET A 121 -7.53 1.18 -8.13
CA MET A 121 -7.56 1.98 -6.91
C MET A 121 -7.10 3.42 -7.16
N ILE A 122 -6.04 3.61 -7.92
CA ILE A 122 -5.52 4.95 -8.24
C ILE A 122 -6.50 5.74 -9.12
N GLU A 123 -7.06 5.11 -10.15
CA GLU A 123 -7.90 5.79 -11.15
C GLU A 123 -9.35 6.00 -10.69
N GLN A 124 -9.90 5.05 -9.94
CA GLN A 124 -11.35 4.91 -9.72
C GLN A 124 -11.77 5.01 -8.25
N ALA A 125 -10.82 5.05 -7.30
CA ALA A 125 -11.19 5.16 -5.89
C ALA A 125 -11.96 6.47 -5.62
N PRO A 126 -13.02 6.41 -4.80
CA PRO A 126 -13.77 7.61 -4.43
C PRO A 126 -12.86 8.65 -3.78
N ARG A 127 -12.86 9.86 -4.28
CA ARG A 127 -12.10 10.98 -3.72
C ARG A 127 -12.85 11.60 -2.54
N SER A 128 -13.04 10.84 -1.45
CA SER A 128 -13.57 11.41 -0.20
C SER A 128 -12.51 12.29 0.45
N GLY A 129 -12.95 13.35 1.15
CA GLY A 129 -12.02 14.22 1.90
C GLY A 129 -11.13 13.43 2.86
N GLU A 130 -11.72 12.51 3.61
CA GLU A 130 -11.00 11.64 4.57
C GLU A 130 -9.91 10.79 3.90
N LEU A 131 -10.20 10.19 2.74
CA LEU A 131 -9.22 9.37 2.02
C LEU A 131 -8.08 10.24 1.47
N LEU A 132 -8.39 11.41 0.90
CA LEU A 132 -7.39 12.35 0.41
C LEU A 132 -6.48 12.87 1.54
N GLU A 133 -7.06 13.23 2.68
CA GLU A 133 -6.30 13.65 3.87
C GLU A 133 -5.38 12.53 4.36
N ARG A 134 -5.84 11.27 4.31
CA ARG A 134 -5.03 10.11 4.69
C ARG A 134 -3.85 9.91 3.74
N VAL A 135 -4.07 9.94 2.42
CA VAL A 135 -3.00 9.84 1.41
C VAL A 135 -1.99 10.95 1.63
N THR A 136 -2.43 12.21 1.70
CA THR A 136 -1.56 13.38 1.92
C THR A 136 -0.72 13.26 3.21
N ARG A 137 -1.31 12.73 4.27
CA ARG A 137 -0.58 12.52 5.53
C ARG A 137 0.51 11.47 5.38
N LEU A 138 0.21 10.31 4.77
CA LEU A 138 1.20 9.23 4.57
C LEU A 138 2.34 9.67 3.66
N GLU A 139 2.03 10.38 2.57
CA GLU A 139 3.06 11.00 1.72
C GLU A 139 3.92 11.99 2.50
N GLY A 140 3.30 12.82 3.34
CA GLY A 140 4.01 13.77 4.20
C GLY A 140 4.93 13.09 5.22
N GLU A 141 4.50 11.98 5.81
CA GLU A 141 5.30 11.17 6.74
C GLU A 141 6.51 10.55 6.02
N MET A 142 6.31 9.95 4.86
CA MET A 142 7.39 9.38 4.04
C MET A 142 8.42 10.42 3.62
N VAL A 143 7.97 11.58 3.13
CA VAL A 143 8.87 12.70 2.79
C VAL A 143 9.62 13.20 4.02
N GLY A 144 8.97 13.26 5.19
CA GLY A 144 9.58 13.61 6.46
C GLY A 144 10.70 12.63 6.86
N ASP A 145 10.44 11.33 6.75
CA ASP A 145 11.39 10.27 7.06
C ASP A 145 12.60 10.30 6.09
N LEU A 146 12.35 10.47 4.79
CA LEU A 146 13.41 10.68 3.78
C LEU A 146 14.25 11.92 4.09
N ARG A 147 13.62 13.06 4.40
CA ARG A 147 14.32 14.29 4.75
C ARG A 147 15.29 14.09 5.91
N GLU A 148 14.81 13.48 7.00
CA GLU A 148 15.66 13.20 8.15
C GLU A 148 16.85 12.27 7.81
N LEU A 149 16.60 11.23 7.01
CA LEU A 149 17.63 10.33 6.51
C LEU A 149 18.66 11.09 5.68
N LEU A 150 18.24 11.90 4.70
CA LEU A 150 19.15 12.64 3.82
C LEU A 150 19.97 13.69 4.57
N HIS A 151 19.41 14.34 5.60
CA HIS A 151 20.15 15.27 6.44
C HIS A 151 21.22 14.59 7.29
N GLY A 152 20.94 13.37 7.76
CA GLY A 152 21.84 12.62 8.65
C GLY A 152 22.89 11.77 7.92
N HIS A 153 22.71 11.45 6.63
CA HIS A 153 23.57 10.50 5.93
C HIS A 153 24.85 11.15 5.39
N PRO A 154 26.07 10.61 5.70
CA PRO A 154 27.35 11.24 5.35
C PRO A 154 27.65 11.26 3.85
N GLU A 155 27.08 10.36 3.06
CA GLU A 155 27.28 10.31 1.61
C GLU A 155 26.38 11.28 0.84
N VAL A 156 25.36 11.88 1.47
CA VAL A 156 24.43 12.80 0.82
C VAL A 156 25.05 14.20 0.69
N ARG A 157 25.32 14.61 -0.53
CA ARG A 157 26.00 15.89 -0.87
C ARG A 157 25.09 16.91 -1.55
N VAL A 158 23.92 16.46 -2.07
CA VAL A 158 22.95 17.39 -2.67
C VAL A 158 22.66 18.57 -1.74
N ARG A 159 22.64 19.78 -2.30
CA ARG A 159 22.53 21.03 -1.52
C ARG A 159 21.17 21.20 -0.86
N ASP A 160 20.11 21.01 -1.63
CA ASP A 160 18.72 21.14 -1.17
C ASP A 160 18.15 19.76 -0.84
N LYS A 161 18.41 19.31 0.40
CA LYS A 161 17.96 18.01 0.89
C LYS A 161 16.45 17.92 1.09
N ASP A 162 15.77 19.03 1.31
CA ASP A 162 14.33 19.08 1.48
C ASP A 162 13.62 18.87 0.15
N THR A 163 14.07 19.53 -0.91
CA THR A 163 13.58 19.28 -2.26
C THR A 163 13.96 17.88 -2.74
N ALA A 164 15.18 17.42 -2.44
CA ALA A 164 15.64 16.08 -2.80
C ALA A 164 14.76 14.98 -2.17
N ALA A 165 14.36 15.12 -0.90
CA ALA A 165 13.46 14.16 -0.26
C ALA A 165 12.12 14.06 -0.99
N ARG A 166 11.53 15.18 -1.38
CA ARG A 166 10.28 15.21 -2.17
C ARG A 166 10.46 14.57 -3.54
N LEU A 167 11.55 14.91 -4.26
CA LEU A 167 11.83 14.35 -5.57
C LEU A 167 12.03 12.84 -5.50
N VAL A 168 12.79 12.34 -4.53
CA VAL A 168 13.00 10.89 -4.35
C VAL A 168 11.68 10.18 -4.06
N ALA A 169 10.89 10.65 -3.09
CA ALA A 169 9.60 10.07 -2.76
C ALA A 169 8.68 10.00 -3.98
N SER A 170 8.44 11.16 -4.63
CA SER A 170 7.54 11.24 -5.78
C SER A 170 8.05 10.45 -6.98
N THR A 171 9.38 10.43 -7.23
CA THR A 171 9.94 9.67 -8.35
C THR A 171 9.75 8.17 -8.15
N VAL A 172 10.03 7.65 -6.97
CA VAL A 172 9.87 6.21 -6.69
C VAL A 172 8.40 5.83 -6.80
N GLU A 173 7.52 6.51 -6.08
CA GLU A 173 6.08 6.22 -6.07
C GLU A 173 5.47 6.29 -7.46
N LEU A 174 5.61 7.41 -8.18
CA LEU A 174 5.00 7.58 -9.49
C LEU A 174 5.57 6.60 -10.52
N THR A 175 6.89 6.34 -10.49
CA THR A 175 7.52 5.42 -11.43
C THR A 175 7.07 3.98 -11.18
N VAL A 176 7.06 3.57 -9.92
CA VAL A 176 6.61 2.22 -9.54
C VAL A 176 5.14 2.03 -9.90
N HIS A 177 4.27 3.00 -9.54
CA HIS A 177 2.85 2.95 -9.90
C HIS A 177 2.64 2.85 -11.42
N GLN A 178 3.30 3.68 -12.21
CA GLN A 178 3.10 3.71 -13.66
C GLN A 178 3.65 2.48 -14.36
N LEU A 179 4.82 2.00 -13.95
CA LEU A 179 5.51 0.92 -14.67
C LEU A 179 5.06 -0.47 -14.22
N ILE A 180 4.67 -0.64 -12.96
CA ILE A 180 4.12 -1.92 -12.48
C ILE A 180 2.66 -2.09 -12.95
N ALA A 181 1.86 -1.02 -12.97
CA ALA A 181 0.48 -1.08 -13.44
C ALA A 181 0.34 -1.16 -14.98
N ALA A 182 1.39 -0.84 -15.74
CA ALA A 182 1.34 -0.85 -17.20
C ALA A 182 1.35 -2.28 -17.77
N PRO A 183 0.53 -2.59 -18.79
CA PRO A 183 0.61 -3.84 -19.51
C PRO A 183 1.86 -3.85 -20.40
N GLY A 184 2.87 -4.60 -20.02
CA GLY A 184 4.10 -4.73 -20.77
C GLY A 184 5.29 -4.83 -19.81
N SER A 185 5.82 -6.02 -19.62
CA SER A 185 6.75 -6.34 -18.55
C SER A 185 8.05 -5.55 -18.63
N LEU A 186 8.15 -4.48 -17.89
CA LEU A 186 9.46 -4.05 -17.45
C LEU A 186 9.97 -5.11 -16.45
N ASP A 187 11.22 -5.56 -16.64
CA ASP A 187 11.88 -6.41 -15.66
C ASP A 187 12.02 -5.63 -14.34
N VAL A 188 11.33 -6.09 -13.31
CA VAL A 188 11.28 -5.44 -12.00
C VAL A 188 12.67 -5.24 -11.42
N THR A 189 13.56 -6.22 -11.61
CA THR A 189 14.95 -6.15 -11.14
C THR A 189 15.73 -5.05 -11.87
N ARG A 190 15.49 -4.88 -13.17
CA ARG A 190 16.09 -3.77 -13.93
C ARG A 190 15.54 -2.42 -13.48
N LEU A 191 14.23 -2.32 -13.26
CA LEU A 191 13.62 -1.11 -12.74
C LEU A 191 14.23 -0.70 -11.40
N GLU A 192 14.31 -1.63 -10.47
CA GLU A 192 14.94 -1.41 -9.16
C GLU A 192 16.37 -0.90 -9.29
N ASN A 193 17.20 -1.58 -10.10
CA ASN A 193 18.59 -1.21 -10.28
C ASN A 193 18.76 0.19 -10.88
N GLU A 194 17.96 0.55 -11.88
CA GLU A 194 18.02 1.88 -12.51
C GLU A 194 17.53 2.98 -11.56
N LEU A 195 16.46 2.75 -10.81
CA LEU A 195 15.98 3.69 -9.78
C LEU A 195 17.05 3.92 -8.70
N VAL A 196 17.65 2.85 -8.20
CA VAL A 196 18.70 2.94 -7.19
C VAL A 196 19.91 3.70 -7.71
N ALA A 197 20.38 3.38 -8.92
CA ALA A 197 21.53 4.06 -9.53
C ALA A 197 21.25 5.56 -9.75
N MET A 198 20.10 5.90 -10.31
CA MET A 198 19.67 7.27 -10.56
C MET A 198 19.58 8.08 -9.27
N ILE A 199 18.89 7.57 -8.25
CA ILE A 199 18.68 8.28 -6.99
C ILE A 199 20.00 8.42 -6.23
N THR A 200 20.79 7.36 -6.13
CA THR A 200 22.09 7.39 -5.43
C THR A 200 23.06 8.34 -6.11
N GLY A 201 23.11 8.32 -7.45
CA GLY A 201 23.91 9.27 -8.24
C GLY A 201 23.51 10.73 -8.00
N TYR A 202 22.22 11.03 -8.03
CA TYR A 202 21.70 12.36 -7.72
C TYR A 202 22.03 12.82 -6.31
N LEU A 203 21.86 11.96 -5.31
CA LEU A 203 22.08 12.33 -3.89
C LEU A 203 23.55 12.54 -3.56
N ARG A 204 24.48 11.93 -4.31
CA ARG A 204 25.94 12.10 -4.15
C ARG A 204 26.51 13.28 -4.95
N ALA A 205 25.73 13.86 -5.86
CA ALA A 205 26.16 15.03 -6.65
C ALA A 205 26.15 16.30 -5.80
#